data_2590d231f26b1751cbea18406175d58b
#
_entry.id   2590d231f26b1751cbea18406175d58b
#
_cell.length_a   1.000
_cell.length_b   1.000
_cell.length_c   1.000
_cell.angle_alpha   90.00
_cell.angle_beta   90.00
_cell.angle_gamma   90.00
#
_symmetry.space_group_name_H-M   'P 1'
#
loop_
_entity.id
_entity.type
_entity.pdbx_description
1 polymer ?
#
loop_
_entity_poly.entity_id
_entity_poly.type
_entity_poly.pdbx_seq_one_letter_code
_entity_poly.pdbx_strand_id
1 'polypeptide(L)'
;MPALSVLLPVRDAAPWLPASLRSLFRQTFRDFEIVAIDDGSTDGSGELLERAAEVEPRMRVFHTAPRGLPLALNHALAKARAPLIARHDADDLSHRRRFELQRRALSRRPECAVLGSRVRLFPASAVGAGMQRWIRWHNRLLDHDAIAAEMLIDSPLAHGSAMIRRHWLERVGGWNESGWAEDLDLWVRLLEAGAHFEKLGETLYGWRQRPDSATRRDPRYLRERFIALKCSALRQRLAPRGGTIRVIGVGESLARWTGALRAAGFDPVPLPARRPARALVAELAPPVVLVYMAPESRRRWREALQTSDMRELTDFTFVA
;
A
#
# COMPACT_ATOMS: atom_id res chain seq x y z
N MET A 1 1.27 -16.12 -24.45
CA MET A 1 0.79 -15.70 -23.11
C MET A 1 0.95 -14.19 -22.99
N PRO A 2 0.04 -13.44 -22.37
CA PRO A 2 0.18 -12.00 -22.22
C PRO A 2 1.40 -11.64 -21.37
N ALA A 3 1.96 -10.46 -21.59
CA ALA A 3 3.09 -9.97 -20.79
C ALA A 3 2.65 -9.35 -19.45
N LEU A 4 1.37 -8.97 -19.33
CA LEU A 4 0.79 -8.32 -18.16
C LEU A 4 -0.64 -8.82 -17.92
N SER A 5 -0.99 -9.16 -16.67
CA SER A 5 -2.38 -9.38 -16.24
C SER A 5 -2.83 -8.24 -15.35
N VAL A 6 -3.98 -7.63 -15.69
CA VAL A 6 -4.62 -6.59 -14.89
C VAL A 6 -5.65 -7.27 -13.98
N LEU A 7 -5.49 -7.17 -12.67
CA LEU A 7 -6.48 -7.64 -11.72
C LEU A 7 -7.49 -6.53 -11.44
N LEU A 8 -8.75 -6.79 -11.77
CA LEU A 8 -9.88 -5.86 -11.65
C LEU A 8 -10.97 -6.48 -10.77
N PRO A 9 -10.88 -6.38 -9.43
CA PRO A 9 -11.99 -6.74 -8.56
C PRO A 9 -13.07 -5.67 -8.66
N VAL A 10 -14.32 -6.11 -8.76
CA VAL A 10 -15.49 -5.24 -8.91
C VAL A 10 -16.54 -5.65 -7.89
N ARG A 11 -17.08 -4.68 -7.16
CA ARG A 11 -18.26 -4.82 -6.34
C ARG A 11 -19.02 -3.51 -6.30
N ASP A 12 -20.26 -3.51 -6.73
CA ASP A 12 -21.19 -2.37 -6.73
C ASP A 12 -20.52 -1.07 -7.25
N ALA A 13 -20.00 -1.14 -8.48
CA ALA A 13 -19.23 -0.05 -9.12
C ALA A 13 -19.87 0.47 -10.42
N ALA A 14 -21.12 0.11 -10.72
CA ALA A 14 -21.78 0.43 -12.00
C ALA A 14 -21.66 1.90 -12.45
N PRO A 15 -21.78 2.91 -11.57
CA PRO A 15 -21.69 4.31 -11.99
C PRO A 15 -20.30 4.72 -12.50
N TRP A 16 -19.23 4.02 -12.09
CA TRP A 16 -17.83 4.40 -12.41
C TRP A 16 -17.15 3.44 -13.37
N LEU A 17 -17.60 2.19 -13.37
CA LEU A 17 -17.01 1.08 -14.13
C LEU A 17 -16.83 1.38 -15.63
N PRO A 18 -17.77 2.02 -16.34
CA PRO A 18 -17.57 2.32 -17.76
C PRO A 18 -16.41 3.27 -18.04
N ALA A 19 -16.14 4.23 -17.14
CA ALA A 19 -15.01 5.15 -17.28
C ALA A 19 -13.69 4.45 -16.94
N SER A 20 -13.68 3.61 -15.93
CA SER A 20 -12.56 2.77 -15.51
C SER A 20 -12.13 1.84 -16.66
N LEU A 21 -13.05 1.05 -17.19
CA LEU A 21 -12.81 0.14 -18.32
C LEU A 21 -12.29 0.87 -19.57
N ARG A 22 -12.88 2.00 -19.93
CA ARG A 22 -12.37 2.83 -21.05
C ARG A 22 -10.91 3.25 -20.83
N SER A 23 -10.49 3.52 -19.58
CA SER A 23 -9.11 3.88 -19.27
C SER A 23 -8.16 2.72 -19.48
N LEU A 24 -8.59 1.48 -19.24
CA LEU A 24 -7.83 0.25 -19.50
C LEU A 24 -7.78 -0.07 -20.99
N PHE A 25 -8.90 0.01 -21.71
CA PHE A 25 -8.97 -0.31 -23.15
C PHE A 25 -8.11 0.63 -24.00
N ARG A 26 -7.90 1.88 -23.54
CA ARG A 26 -7.07 2.89 -24.22
C ARG A 26 -5.59 2.84 -23.91
N GLN A 27 -5.10 1.81 -23.18
CA GLN A 27 -3.68 1.68 -22.92
C GLN A 27 -2.87 1.56 -24.21
N THR A 28 -1.72 2.24 -24.30
CA THR A 28 -0.81 2.18 -25.47
C THR A 28 -0.11 0.83 -25.56
N PHE A 29 0.21 0.20 -24.46
CA PHE A 29 0.68 -1.19 -24.40
C PHE A 29 -0.51 -2.12 -24.65
N ARG A 30 -0.39 -3.10 -25.57
CA ARG A 30 -1.50 -3.95 -26.00
C ARG A 30 -1.41 -5.40 -25.54
N ASP A 31 -0.22 -5.89 -25.24
CA ASP A 31 0.00 -7.28 -24.82
C ASP A 31 -0.31 -7.50 -23.35
N PHE A 32 -1.59 -7.38 -23.01
CA PHE A 32 -2.10 -7.63 -21.65
C PHE A 32 -3.49 -8.29 -21.69
N GLU A 33 -3.85 -8.93 -20.59
CA GLU A 33 -5.20 -9.39 -20.29
C GLU A 33 -5.80 -8.62 -19.11
N ILE A 34 -7.14 -8.57 -19.04
CA ILE A 34 -7.89 -8.08 -17.87
C ILE A 34 -8.60 -9.29 -17.25
N VAL A 35 -8.32 -9.55 -16.00
CA VAL A 35 -8.99 -10.55 -15.19
C VAL A 35 -9.92 -9.82 -14.22
N ALA A 36 -11.19 -9.73 -14.60
CA ALA A 36 -12.22 -9.06 -13.81
C ALA A 36 -12.93 -10.10 -12.91
N ILE A 37 -13.05 -9.80 -11.63
CA ILE A 37 -13.80 -10.59 -10.66
C ILE A 37 -14.98 -9.74 -10.17
N ASP A 38 -16.18 -10.14 -10.53
CA ASP A 38 -17.40 -9.61 -9.93
C ASP A 38 -17.63 -10.32 -8.59
N ASP A 39 -17.39 -9.63 -7.49
CA ASP A 39 -17.51 -10.15 -6.13
C ASP A 39 -18.96 -10.02 -5.60
N GLY A 40 -19.92 -10.49 -6.38
CA GLY A 40 -21.34 -10.51 -6.02
C GLY A 40 -21.97 -9.13 -6.03
N SER A 41 -21.78 -8.35 -7.10
CA SER A 41 -22.44 -7.06 -7.29
C SER A 41 -23.96 -7.21 -7.47
N THR A 42 -24.69 -6.20 -7.02
CA THR A 42 -26.17 -6.15 -7.08
C THR A 42 -26.69 -4.91 -7.83
N ASP A 43 -25.80 -4.07 -8.35
CA ASP A 43 -26.09 -2.77 -8.97
C ASP A 43 -26.01 -2.73 -10.50
N GLY A 44 -25.89 -3.90 -11.15
CA GLY A 44 -25.69 -4.02 -12.60
C GLY A 44 -24.22 -3.99 -13.05
N SER A 45 -23.26 -4.02 -12.11
CA SER A 45 -21.83 -4.09 -12.46
C SER A 45 -21.48 -5.38 -13.21
N GLY A 46 -22.06 -6.53 -12.83
CA GLY A 46 -21.83 -7.82 -13.48
C GLY A 46 -22.20 -7.77 -14.95
N GLU A 47 -23.40 -7.28 -15.30
CA GLU A 47 -23.88 -7.14 -16.68
C GLU A 47 -23.03 -6.14 -17.49
N LEU A 48 -22.50 -5.09 -16.84
CA LEU A 48 -21.58 -4.16 -17.47
C LEU A 48 -20.25 -4.83 -17.84
N LEU A 49 -19.74 -5.72 -16.97
CA LEU A 49 -18.52 -6.49 -17.23
C LEU A 49 -18.71 -7.45 -18.40
N GLU A 50 -19.83 -8.19 -18.44
CA GLU A 50 -20.12 -9.13 -19.54
C GLU A 50 -20.22 -8.39 -20.88
N ARG A 51 -21.00 -7.32 -20.96
CA ARG A 51 -21.07 -6.49 -22.18
C ARG A 51 -19.71 -5.91 -22.60
N ALA A 52 -18.86 -5.59 -21.63
CA ALA A 52 -17.51 -5.10 -21.93
C ALA A 52 -16.62 -6.22 -22.50
N ALA A 53 -16.75 -7.44 -22.01
CA ALA A 53 -16.00 -8.60 -22.49
C ALA A 53 -16.40 -9.03 -23.90
N GLU A 54 -17.66 -8.83 -24.30
CA GLU A 54 -18.13 -9.08 -25.69
C GLU A 54 -17.35 -8.25 -26.74
N VAL A 55 -16.92 -7.03 -26.38
CA VAL A 55 -16.24 -6.11 -27.30
C VAL A 55 -14.73 -5.97 -27.03
N GLU A 56 -14.23 -6.49 -25.91
CA GLU A 56 -12.82 -6.42 -25.53
C GLU A 56 -12.23 -7.84 -25.31
N PRO A 57 -11.64 -8.46 -26.34
CA PRO A 57 -11.20 -9.86 -26.29
C PRO A 57 -10.05 -10.14 -25.28
N ARG A 58 -9.39 -9.09 -24.78
CA ARG A 58 -8.39 -9.21 -23.71
C ARG A 58 -9.02 -9.35 -22.32
N MET A 59 -10.34 -9.20 -22.21
CA MET A 59 -11.06 -9.24 -20.94
C MET A 59 -11.68 -10.60 -20.68
N ARG A 60 -11.52 -11.08 -19.46
CA ARG A 60 -12.13 -12.31 -18.94
C ARG A 60 -12.85 -11.98 -17.64
N VAL A 61 -14.12 -12.33 -17.55
CA VAL A 61 -14.98 -12.07 -16.39
C VAL A 61 -15.22 -13.36 -15.62
N PHE A 62 -15.23 -13.26 -14.31
CA PHE A 62 -15.56 -14.34 -13.38
C PHE A 62 -16.47 -13.79 -12.29
N HIS A 63 -17.57 -14.48 -12.02
CA HIS A 63 -18.49 -14.12 -10.95
C HIS A 63 -18.27 -14.99 -9.72
N THR A 64 -18.39 -14.40 -8.55
CA THR A 64 -18.31 -15.09 -7.26
C THR A 64 -19.43 -14.63 -6.34
N ALA A 65 -19.79 -15.45 -5.36
CA ALA A 65 -20.51 -14.92 -4.20
C ALA A 65 -19.64 -13.86 -3.50
N PRO A 66 -20.22 -12.89 -2.77
CA PRO A 66 -19.47 -11.84 -2.11
C PRO A 66 -18.52 -12.40 -1.06
N ARG A 67 -17.21 -12.25 -1.31
CA ARG A 67 -16.13 -12.78 -0.45
C ARG A 67 -15.18 -11.72 0.07
N GLY A 68 -15.27 -10.51 -0.50
CA GLY A 68 -14.43 -9.37 -0.13
C GLY A 68 -13.16 -9.25 -0.96
N LEU A 69 -12.59 -8.03 -0.92
CA LEU A 69 -11.50 -7.61 -1.80
C LEU A 69 -10.26 -8.53 -1.79
N PRO A 70 -9.74 -9.01 -0.64
CA PRO A 70 -8.57 -9.89 -0.64
C PRO A 70 -8.81 -11.20 -1.42
N LEU A 71 -9.96 -11.84 -1.20
CA LEU A 71 -10.30 -13.09 -1.90
C LEU A 71 -10.58 -12.88 -3.38
N ALA A 72 -11.24 -11.78 -3.75
CA ALA A 72 -11.44 -11.43 -5.15
C ALA A 72 -10.09 -11.21 -5.87
N LEU A 73 -9.12 -10.55 -5.20
CA LEU A 73 -7.77 -10.36 -5.74
C LEU A 73 -6.99 -11.68 -5.88
N ASN A 74 -7.07 -12.56 -4.87
CA ASN A 74 -6.44 -13.87 -4.94
C ASN A 74 -7.07 -14.74 -6.03
N HIS A 75 -8.40 -14.66 -6.21
CA HIS A 75 -9.08 -15.35 -7.31
C HIS A 75 -8.59 -14.80 -8.67
N ALA A 76 -8.51 -13.48 -8.83
CA ALA A 76 -7.97 -12.89 -10.03
C ALA A 76 -6.52 -13.31 -10.30
N LEU A 77 -5.68 -13.35 -9.26
CA LEU A 77 -4.28 -13.79 -9.36
C LEU A 77 -4.18 -15.26 -9.82
N ALA A 78 -5.03 -16.13 -9.31
CA ALA A 78 -5.09 -17.54 -9.72
C ALA A 78 -5.51 -17.72 -11.19
N LYS A 79 -6.33 -16.80 -11.72
CA LYS A 79 -6.76 -16.79 -13.13
C LYS A 79 -5.80 -16.05 -14.06
N ALA A 80 -4.89 -15.23 -13.52
CA ALA A 80 -3.88 -14.49 -14.26
C ALA A 80 -2.87 -15.43 -14.95
N ARG A 81 -2.39 -15.03 -16.13
CA ARG A 81 -1.45 -15.84 -16.94
C ARG A 81 -0.09 -15.20 -17.10
N ALA A 82 0.01 -13.89 -16.85
CA ALA A 82 1.22 -13.13 -17.10
C ALA A 82 2.21 -13.15 -15.95
N PRO A 83 3.51 -12.91 -16.22
CA PRO A 83 4.55 -12.78 -15.21
C PRO A 83 4.53 -11.43 -14.48
N LEU A 84 3.84 -10.42 -15.03
CA LEU A 84 3.59 -9.13 -14.39
C LEU A 84 2.12 -8.99 -14.04
N ILE A 85 1.85 -8.43 -12.87
CA ILE A 85 0.50 -8.19 -12.36
C ILE A 85 0.31 -6.69 -12.14
N ALA A 86 -0.67 -6.09 -12.79
CA ALA A 86 -1.12 -4.73 -12.51
C ALA A 86 -2.41 -4.75 -11.70
N ARG A 87 -2.48 -3.96 -10.64
CA ARG A 87 -3.71 -3.73 -9.88
C ARG A 87 -4.51 -2.58 -10.52
N HIS A 88 -5.83 -2.67 -10.54
CA HIS A 88 -6.71 -1.56 -10.93
C HIS A 88 -8.02 -1.61 -10.16
N ASP A 89 -8.49 -0.46 -9.65
CA ASP A 89 -9.78 -0.32 -8.97
C ASP A 89 -10.90 -0.01 -9.95
N ALA A 90 -12.08 -0.57 -9.70
CA ALA A 90 -13.25 -0.48 -10.59
C ALA A 90 -13.79 0.96 -10.76
N ASP A 91 -13.43 1.87 -9.88
CA ASP A 91 -13.85 3.27 -9.88
C ASP A 91 -12.75 4.26 -10.25
N ASP A 92 -11.52 3.79 -10.50
CA ASP A 92 -10.34 4.60 -10.76
C ASP A 92 -10.01 4.75 -12.25
N LEU A 93 -8.99 5.54 -12.56
CA LEU A 93 -8.56 5.82 -13.92
C LEU A 93 -7.06 5.58 -14.11
N SER A 94 -6.71 4.80 -15.12
CA SER A 94 -5.31 4.63 -15.56
C SER A 94 -4.96 5.63 -16.66
N HIS A 95 -3.80 6.30 -16.56
CA HIS A 95 -3.26 7.07 -17.66
C HIS A 95 -2.94 6.15 -18.83
N ARG A 96 -3.18 6.59 -20.07
CA ARG A 96 -3.06 5.77 -21.28
C ARG A 96 -1.70 5.10 -21.49
N ARG A 97 -0.62 5.65 -20.94
CA ARG A 97 0.74 5.11 -21.04
C ARG A 97 1.20 4.38 -19.78
N ARG A 98 0.31 4.12 -18.82
CA ARG A 98 0.70 3.53 -17.54
C ARG A 98 1.42 2.19 -17.73
N PHE A 99 0.79 1.25 -18.44
CA PHE A 99 1.35 -0.09 -18.61
C PHE A 99 2.64 -0.09 -19.42
N GLU A 100 2.70 0.74 -20.47
CA GLU A 100 3.92 0.93 -21.27
C GLU A 100 5.10 1.37 -20.40
N LEU A 101 4.91 2.46 -19.63
CA LEU A 101 5.96 3.08 -18.84
C LEU A 101 6.42 2.18 -17.68
N GLN A 102 5.45 1.59 -16.93
CA GLN A 102 5.79 0.71 -15.82
C GLN A 102 6.49 -0.57 -16.31
N ARG A 103 6.02 -1.20 -17.38
CA ARG A 103 6.67 -2.38 -17.95
C ARG A 103 8.08 -2.08 -18.44
N ARG A 104 8.25 -0.96 -19.17
CA ARG A 104 9.58 -0.52 -19.65
C ARG A 104 10.54 -0.25 -18.49
N ALA A 105 10.05 0.33 -17.40
CA ALA A 105 10.88 0.55 -16.20
C ALA A 105 11.27 -0.76 -15.54
N LEU A 106 10.32 -1.70 -15.34
CA LEU A 106 10.60 -3.01 -14.75
C LEU A 106 11.56 -3.86 -15.60
N SER A 107 11.53 -3.74 -16.95
CA SER A 107 12.47 -4.46 -17.80
C SER A 107 13.92 -3.98 -17.64
N ARG A 108 14.14 -2.76 -17.16
CA ARG A 108 15.46 -2.15 -16.91
C ARG A 108 15.93 -2.26 -15.45
N ARG A 109 15.05 -2.73 -14.56
CA ARG A 109 15.26 -2.80 -13.11
C ARG A 109 14.85 -4.20 -12.63
N PRO A 110 15.68 -5.21 -12.88
CA PRO A 110 15.35 -6.60 -12.53
C PRO A 110 15.15 -6.79 -11.04
N GLU A 111 15.80 -5.99 -10.20
CA GLU A 111 15.69 -5.97 -8.74
C GLU A 111 14.34 -5.43 -8.25
N CYS A 112 13.70 -4.52 -9.01
CA CYS A 112 12.43 -3.94 -8.61
C CYS A 112 11.31 -4.99 -8.65
N ALA A 113 10.74 -5.29 -7.50
CA ALA A 113 9.63 -6.23 -7.32
C ALA A 113 8.26 -5.58 -7.50
N VAL A 114 8.12 -4.36 -6.97
CA VAL A 114 6.88 -3.57 -6.95
C VAL A 114 7.14 -2.18 -7.49
N LEU A 115 6.48 -1.82 -8.56
CA LEU A 115 6.60 -0.50 -9.19
C LEU A 115 5.27 0.24 -9.17
N GLY A 116 5.17 1.27 -8.34
CA GLY A 116 4.06 2.21 -8.34
C GLY A 116 4.24 3.37 -9.32
N SER A 117 3.39 4.37 -9.18
CA SER A 117 3.53 5.67 -9.83
C SER A 117 3.03 6.78 -8.91
N ARG A 118 3.29 8.03 -9.26
CA ARG A 118 2.55 9.14 -8.66
C ARG A 118 1.06 9.02 -9.00
N VAL A 119 0.24 9.51 -8.07
CA VAL A 119 -1.22 9.43 -8.13
C VAL A 119 -1.81 10.81 -8.05
N ARG A 120 -2.92 11.06 -8.74
CA ARG A 120 -3.78 12.23 -8.52
C ARG A 120 -5.09 11.82 -7.90
N LEU A 121 -5.61 12.63 -7.00
CA LEU A 121 -6.94 12.46 -6.42
C LEU A 121 -7.97 13.23 -7.24
N PHE A 122 -9.16 12.66 -7.44
CA PHE A 122 -10.25 13.32 -8.16
C PHE A 122 -11.63 12.83 -7.68
N PRO A 123 -12.72 13.59 -7.89
CA PRO A 123 -12.73 14.98 -8.34
C PRO A 123 -12.12 15.91 -7.29
N ALA A 124 -11.62 17.07 -7.70
CA ALA A 124 -10.95 18.02 -6.79
C ALA A 124 -11.87 18.49 -5.66
N SER A 125 -13.17 18.59 -5.91
CA SER A 125 -14.21 18.95 -4.92
C SER A 125 -14.34 17.95 -3.77
N ALA A 126 -13.93 16.71 -3.94
CA ALA A 126 -13.98 15.68 -2.91
C ALA A 126 -12.66 15.54 -2.11
N VAL A 127 -11.63 16.36 -2.43
CA VAL A 127 -10.28 16.24 -1.85
C VAL A 127 -10.08 17.28 -0.76
N GLY A 128 -10.24 16.89 0.49
CA GLY A 128 -9.97 17.76 1.65
C GLY A 128 -8.48 18.00 1.89
N ALA A 129 -8.16 19.00 2.71
CA ALA A 129 -6.78 19.43 3.01
C ALA A 129 -5.89 18.29 3.57
N GLY A 130 -6.47 17.37 4.36
CA GLY A 130 -5.77 16.18 4.86
C GLY A 130 -5.26 15.29 3.71
N MET A 131 -6.14 14.95 2.77
CA MET A 131 -5.80 14.14 1.60
C MET A 131 -4.83 14.87 0.65
N GLN A 132 -4.91 16.19 0.56
CA GLN A 132 -3.92 16.98 -0.19
C GLN A 132 -2.52 16.91 0.44
N ARG A 133 -2.41 16.90 1.76
CA ARG A 133 -1.12 16.69 2.46
C ARG A 133 -0.63 15.26 2.26
N TRP A 134 -1.51 14.29 2.40
CA TRP A 134 -1.21 12.88 2.20
C TRP A 134 -0.67 12.61 0.79
N ILE A 135 -1.34 13.07 -0.27
CA ILE A 135 -0.90 12.82 -1.65
C ILE A 135 0.44 13.49 -1.97
N ARG A 136 0.74 14.65 -1.36
CA ARG A 136 2.06 15.29 -1.51
C ARG A 136 3.17 14.45 -0.84
N TRP A 137 2.89 13.90 0.34
CA TRP A 137 3.80 12.95 1.02
C TRP A 137 3.97 11.70 0.18
N HIS A 138 2.91 11.03 -0.19
CA HIS A 138 2.89 9.80 -0.98
C HIS A 138 3.69 9.95 -2.29
N ASN A 139 3.50 11.04 -3.04
CA ASN A 139 4.13 11.26 -4.34
C ASN A 139 5.61 11.66 -4.27
N ARG A 140 6.16 11.93 -3.08
CA ARG A 140 7.60 12.18 -2.89
C ARG A 140 8.41 10.92 -2.66
N LEU A 141 7.79 9.84 -2.22
CA LEU A 141 8.44 8.58 -1.94
C LEU A 141 8.63 7.84 -3.29
N LEU A 142 9.80 7.91 -3.89
CA LEU A 142 10.03 7.35 -5.23
C LEU A 142 10.96 6.13 -5.23
N ASP A 143 11.96 6.12 -4.37
CA ASP A 143 12.95 5.06 -4.25
C ASP A 143 12.64 4.09 -3.10
N HIS A 144 13.36 2.98 -3.07
CA HIS A 144 13.17 1.92 -2.08
C HIS A 144 13.34 2.41 -0.64
N ASP A 145 14.40 3.15 -0.38
CA ASP A 145 14.76 3.56 0.99
C ASP A 145 13.71 4.50 1.56
N ALA A 146 13.25 5.46 0.77
CA ALA A 146 12.17 6.37 1.15
C ALA A 146 10.84 5.62 1.40
N ILE A 147 10.51 4.63 0.55
CA ILE A 147 9.30 3.82 0.68
C ILE A 147 9.39 2.93 1.92
N ALA A 148 10.50 2.23 2.12
CA ALA A 148 10.70 1.32 3.24
C ALA A 148 10.70 2.07 4.60
N ALA A 149 11.37 3.22 4.67
CA ALA A 149 11.43 4.04 5.88
C ALA A 149 10.07 4.60 6.32
N GLU A 150 9.16 4.83 5.37
CA GLU A 150 7.83 5.39 5.63
C GLU A 150 6.71 4.32 5.64
N MET A 151 7.04 3.02 5.47
CA MET A 151 6.08 1.91 5.37
C MET A 151 5.15 1.82 6.58
N LEU A 152 5.64 2.08 7.79
CA LEU A 152 4.85 2.03 9.00
C LEU A 152 4.28 3.39 9.44
N ILE A 153 4.42 4.42 8.58
CA ILE A 153 3.70 5.70 8.77
C ILE A 153 2.31 5.60 8.16
N ASP A 154 2.23 5.26 6.88
CA ASP A 154 0.98 5.03 6.14
C ASP A 154 1.32 4.23 4.89
N SER A 155 0.30 3.74 4.14
CA SER A 155 0.54 3.01 2.88
C SER A 155 1.31 3.88 1.89
N PRO A 156 2.58 3.55 1.57
CA PRO A 156 3.41 4.41 0.72
C PRO A 156 3.14 4.21 -0.77
N LEU A 157 2.37 3.17 -1.14
CA LEU A 157 1.93 2.91 -2.50
C LEU A 157 0.41 2.84 -2.57
N ALA A 158 -0.20 3.61 -3.45
CA ALA A 158 -1.61 3.43 -3.77
C ALA A 158 -1.80 2.08 -4.49
N HIS A 159 -2.62 1.20 -3.91
CA HIS A 159 -2.79 -0.18 -4.35
C HIS A 159 -3.08 -0.28 -5.85
N GLY A 160 -4.06 0.50 -6.34
CA GLY A 160 -4.46 0.53 -7.73
C GLY A 160 -3.36 0.99 -8.70
N SER A 161 -2.31 1.68 -8.22
CA SER A 161 -1.19 2.14 -9.07
C SER A 161 -0.09 1.10 -9.26
N ALA A 162 -0.09 0.01 -8.49
CA ALA A 162 1.01 -0.93 -8.44
C ALA A 162 1.06 -1.86 -9.68
N MET A 163 2.28 -2.15 -10.12
CA MET A 163 2.65 -3.24 -11.02
C MET A 163 3.68 -4.11 -10.30
N ILE A 164 3.44 -5.40 -10.20
CA ILE A 164 4.15 -6.32 -9.31
C ILE A 164 4.63 -7.53 -10.12
N ARG A 165 5.84 -8.01 -9.89
CA ARG A 165 6.27 -9.30 -10.45
C ARG A 165 5.51 -10.42 -9.75
N ARG A 166 4.84 -11.27 -10.52
CA ARG A 166 3.94 -12.32 -10.04
C ARG A 166 4.58 -13.22 -8.98
N HIS A 167 5.82 -13.67 -9.17
CA HIS A 167 6.51 -14.56 -8.24
C HIS A 167 6.65 -13.97 -6.82
N TRP A 168 6.68 -12.62 -6.67
CA TRP A 168 6.68 -11.98 -5.36
C TRP A 168 5.32 -12.09 -4.65
N LEU A 169 4.21 -11.96 -5.38
CA LEU A 169 2.88 -12.22 -4.82
C LEU A 169 2.73 -13.69 -4.40
N GLU A 170 3.19 -14.61 -5.23
CA GLU A 170 3.17 -16.05 -4.92
C GLU A 170 4.04 -16.37 -3.71
N ARG A 171 5.23 -15.77 -3.61
CA ARG A 171 6.16 -15.95 -2.49
C ARG A 171 5.57 -15.58 -1.15
N VAL A 172 4.74 -14.53 -1.08
CA VAL A 172 4.10 -14.08 0.16
C VAL A 172 2.66 -14.59 0.32
N GLY A 173 2.18 -15.47 -0.57
CA GLY A 173 0.85 -16.07 -0.50
C GLY A 173 -0.31 -15.14 -0.90
N GLY A 174 -0.04 -14.08 -1.68
CA GLY A 174 -1.07 -13.13 -2.14
C GLY A 174 -1.59 -12.21 -1.04
N TRP A 175 -2.86 -11.86 -1.10
CA TRP A 175 -3.55 -10.97 -0.13
C TRP A 175 -4.15 -11.75 1.03
N ASN A 176 -3.93 -11.30 2.26
CA ASN A 176 -4.45 -11.94 3.47
C ASN A 176 -5.83 -11.41 3.86
N GLU A 177 -6.63 -12.29 4.46
CA GLU A 177 -7.90 -11.96 5.15
C GLU A 177 -7.69 -11.65 6.64
N SER A 178 -6.60 -10.99 6.98
CA SER A 178 -6.21 -10.71 8.38
C SER A 178 -7.12 -9.70 9.11
N GLY A 179 -8.11 -9.13 8.41
CA GLY A 179 -8.96 -8.06 8.96
C GLY A 179 -8.24 -6.72 9.07
N TRP A 180 -7.10 -6.56 8.39
CA TRP A 180 -6.32 -5.33 8.26
C TRP A 180 -6.47 -4.74 6.85
N ALA A 181 -5.95 -3.52 6.64
CA ALA A 181 -5.84 -2.93 5.31
C ALA A 181 -4.97 -3.84 4.42
N GLU A 182 -5.57 -4.43 3.41
CA GLU A 182 -4.99 -5.51 2.60
C GLU A 182 -3.76 -5.07 1.81
N ASP A 183 -3.70 -3.79 1.43
CA ASP A 183 -2.58 -3.22 0.69
C ASP A 183 -1.35 -3.03 1.60
N LEU A 184 -1.52 -2.39 2.76
CA LEU A 184 -0.42 -2.19 3.70
C LEU A 184 0.10 -3.53 4.25
N ASP A 185 -0.78 -4.48 4.55
CA ASP A 185 -0.39 -5.84 4.94
C ASP A 185 0.49 -6.50 3.87
N LEU A 186 0.05 -6.41 2.61
CA LEU A 186 0.83 -6.95 1.48
C LEU A 186 2.19 -6.27 1.36
N TRP A 187 2.23 -4.92 1.44
CA TRP A 187 3.48 -4.18 1.31
C TRP A 187 4.48 -4.52 2.41
N VAL A 188 4.00 -4.66 3.65
CA VAL A 188 4.84 -5.07 4.78
C VAL A 188 5.41 -6.47 4.55
N ARG A 189 4.58 -7.46 4.20
CA ARG A 189 5.05 -8.84 3.93
C ARG A 189 6.02 -8.92 2.76
N LEU A 190 5.81 -8.16 1.71
CA LEU A 190 6.75 -8.08 0.58
C LEU A 190 8.07 -7.46 1.01
N LEU A 191 8.04 -6.38 1.79
CA LEU A 191 9.26 -5.75 2.31
C LEU A 191 10.06 -6.70 3.22
N GLU A 192 9.40 -7.40 4.13
CA GLU A 192 10.02 -8.40 5.01
C GLU A 192 10.59 -9.60 4.21
N ALA A 193 9.99 -9.94 3.08
CA ALA A 193 10.50 -10.96 2.17
C ALA A 193 11.69 -10.48 1.30
N GLY A 194 12.10 -9.21 1.43
CA GLY A 194 13.22 -8.60 0.69
C GLY A 194 12.84 -8.02 -0.68
N ALA A 195 11.55 -7.76 -0.93
CA ALA A 195 11.12 -7.14 -2.17
C ALA A 195 11.59 -5.68 -2.26
N HIS A 196 12.07 -5.28 -3.42
CA HIS A 196 12.47 -3.91 -3.71
C HIS A 196 11.32 -3.10 -4.32
N PHE A 197 11.08 -1.89 -3.80
CA PHE A 197 9.97 -1.03 -4.18
C PHE A 197 10.46 0.23 -4.87
N GLU A 198 9.72 0.68 -5.89
CA GLU A 198 9.96 1.97 -6.51
C GLU A 198 8.64 2.61 -6.98
N LYS A 199 8.69 3.90 -7.31
CA LYS A 199 7.62 4.59 -8.05
C LYS A 199 8.17 5.41 -9.19
N LEU A 200 7.43 5.44 -10.30
CA LEU A 200 7.68 6.37 -11.38
C LEU A 200 7.31 7.79 -10.95
N GLY A 201 8.11 8.77 -11.38
CA GLY A 201 7.86 10.19 -11.13
C GLY A 201 6.68 10.77 -11.92
N GLU A 202 6.14 10.02 -12.87
CA GLU A 202 4.97 10.41 -13.65
C GLU A 202 3.67 10.08 -12.89
N THR A 203 2.66 10.94 -13.06
CA THR A 203 1.32 10.71 -12.54
C THR A 203 0.54 9.82 -13.50
N LEU A 204 0.49 8.52 -13.21
CA LEU A 204 -0.09 7.52 -14.11
C LEU A 204 -1.40 6.92 -13.61
N TYR A 205 -1.85 7.29 -12.43
CA TYR A 205 -3.06 6.78 -11.81
C TYR A 205 -3.91 7.89 -11.22
N GLY A 206 -5.21 7.86 -11.48
CA GLY A 206 -6.21 8.72 -10.88
C GLY A 206 -7.01 7.93 -9.85
N TRP A 207 -6.90 8.29 -8.56
CA TRP A 207 -7.64 7.68 -7.48
C TRP A 207 -8.89 8.50 -7.16
N ARG A 208 -10.05 7.86 -7.35
CA ARG A 208 -11.34 8.50 -7.10
C ARG A 208 -11.61 8.63 -5.61
N GLN A 209 -12.04 9.82 -5.21
CA GLN A 209 -12.45 10.11 -3.85
C GLN A 209 -13.97 10.07 -3.73
N ARG A 210 -14.50 9.18 -2.90
CA ARG A 210 -15.94 9.01 -2.63
C ARG A 210 -16.20 8.94 -1.13
N PRO A 211 -17.37 9.43 -0.64
CA PRO A 211 -17.76 9.29 0.77
C PRO A 211 -17.98 7.83 1.19
N ASP A 212 -18.35 6.98 0.25
CA ASP A 212 -18.71 5.56 0.43
C ASP A 212 -17.60 4.58 0.02
N SER A 213 -16.38 5.08 -0.23
CA SER A 213 -15.24 4.22 -0.56
C SER A 213 -14.90 3.23 0.56
N ALA A 214 -14.35 2.07 0.21
CA ALA A 214 -13.89 1.06 1.18
C ALA A 214 -12.97 1.66 2.25
N THR A 215 -12.01 2.49 1.85
CA THR A 215 -11.09 3.19 2.77
C THR A 215 -11.79 4.01 3.86
N ARG A 216 -13.06 4.41 3.65
CA ARG A 216 -13.83 5.21 4.60
C ARG A 216 -14.86 4.42 5.40
N ARG A 217 -15.32 3.27 4.91
CA ARG A 217 -16.42 2.50 5.50
C ARG A 217 -16.03 1.12 5.99
N ASP A 218 -15.01 0.52 5.41
CA ASP A 218 -14.62 -0.83 5.76
C ASP A 218 -13.87 -0.84 7.10
N PRO A 219 -14.28 -1.70 8.05
CA PRO A 219 -13.64 -1.81 9.36
C PRO A 219 -12.14 -2.12 9.32
N ARG A 220 -11.63 -2.71 8.25
CA ARG A 220 -10.19 -2.98 8.05
C ARG A 220 -9.33 -1.72 8.09
N TYR A 221 -9.92 -0.55 7.75
CA TYR A 221 -9.24 0.75 7.72
C TYR A 221 -9.45 1.57 9.00
N LEU A 222 -9.97 0.98 10.07
CA LEU A 222 -10.01 1.62 11.38
C LEU A 222 -8.58 1.79 11.94
N ARG A 223 -8.37 2.87 12.68
CA ARG A 223 -7.06 3.21 13.26
C ARG A 223 -6.48 2.06 14.09
N GLU A 224 -7.29 1.39 14.88
CA GLU A 224 -6.89 0.28 15.74
C GLU A 224 -6.36 -0.90 14.90
N ARG A 225 -6.93 -1.12 13.72
CA ARG A 225 -6.48 -2.16 12.78
C ARG A 225 -5.13 -1.83 12.16
N PHE A 226 -4.91 -0.56 11.80
CA PHE A 226 -3.59 -0.10 11.36
C PHE A 226 -2.53 -0.24 12.45
N ILE A 227 -2.86 0.13 13.69
CA ILE A 227 -1.94 -0.05 14.83
C ILE A 227 -1.64 -1.53 15.04
N ALA A 228 -2.64 -2.40 15.02
CA ALA A 228 -2.45 -3.85 15.18
C ALA A 228 -1.54 -4.44 14.10
N LEU A 229 -1.75 -4.07 12.83
CA LEU A 229 -0.89 -4.48 11.72
C LEU A 229 0.56 -4.02 11.95
N LYS A 230 0.75 -2.74 12.28
CA LYS A 230 2.08 -2.18 12.52
C LYS A 230 2.78 -2.82 13.73
N CYS A 231 2.05 -3.12 14.79
CA CYS A 231 2.59 -3.89 15.93
C CYS A 231 3.00 -5.31 15.52
N SER A 232 2.22 -5.98 14.66
CA SER A 232 2.59 -7.29 14.11
C SER A 232 3.88 -7.22 13.28
N ALA A 233 3.99 -6.21 12.40
CA ALA A 233 5.21 -5.97 11.62
C ALA A 233 6.43 -5.69 12.51
N LEU A 234 6.27 -4.86 13.54
CA LEU A 234 7.33 -4.58 14.52
C LEU A 234 7.76 -5.84 15.24
N ARG A 235 6.83 -6.73 15.59
CA ARG A 235 7.15 -8.01 16.24
C ARG A 235 8.01 -8.89 15.33
N GLN A 236 7.67 -9.04 14.06
CA GLN A 236 8.46 -9.83 13.11
C GLN A 236 9.87 -9.24 12.94
N ARG A 237 9.99 -7.92 12.90
CA ARG A 237 11.27 -7.21 12.68
C ARG A 237 12.13 -7.13 13.91
N LEU A 238 11.57 -6.85 15.09
CA LEU A 238 12.30 -6.52 16.31
C LEU A 238 12.26 -7.61 17.37
N ALA A 239 11.24 -8.50 17.37
CA ALA A 239 11.04 -9.53 18.39
C ALA A 239 12.08 -10.67 18.42
N PRO A 240 12.85 -10.98 17.35
CA PRO A 240 13.92 -11.95 17.51
C PRO A 240 14.90 -11.60 18.61
N ARG A 241 14.91 -10.33 19.05
CA ARG A 241 15.77 -9.83 20.13
C ARG A 241 15.08 -9.80 21.50
N GLY A 242 13.76 -10.10 21.59
CA GLY A 242 12.91 -10.11 22.80
C GLY A 242 13.20 -8.96 23.77
N GLY A 243 12.23 -8.48 24.53
CA GLY A 243 12.53 -7.59 25.64
C GLY A 243 12.07 -6.14 25.44
N THR A 244 12.82 -5.25 26.07
CA THR A 244 12.49 -3.84 26.22
C THR A 244 12.59 -3.08 24.91
N ILE A 245 11.52 -2.40 24.52
CA ILE A 245 11.49 -1.50 23.36
C ILE A 245 11.32 -0.04 23.84
N ARG A 246 12.19 0.85 23.40
CA ARG A 246 12.08 2.27 23.74
C ARG A 246 11.11 2.96 22.81
N VAL A 247 10.14 3.69 23.38
CA VAL A 247 9.07 4.36 22.59
C VAL A 247 9.18 5.87 22.80
N ILE A 248 9.59 6.58 21.76
CA ILE A 248 9.77 8.04 21.80
C ILE A 248 8.59 8.73 21.16
N GLY A 249 8.01 9.69 21.85
CA GLY A 249 6.87 10.45 21.34
C GLY A 249 6.39 11.50 22.33
N VAL A 250 5.18 12.02 22.10
CA VAL A 250 4.56 13.02 22.98
C VAL A 250 3.06 12.79 23.18
N GLY A 251 2.57 13.15 24.35
CA GLY A 251 1.13 13.19 24.67
C GLY A 251 0.38 11.90 24.41
N GLU A 252 -0.84 12.01 23.94
CA GLU A 252 -1.73 10.87 23.70
C GLU A 252 -1.18 9.85 22.68
N SER A 253 -0.41 10.30 21.69
CA SER A 253 0.19 9.39 20.71
C SER A 253 1.19 8.44 21.39
N LEU A 254 2.04 8.95 22.27
CA LEU A 254 2.98 8.14 23.04
C LEU A 254 2.23 7.13 23.92
N ALA A 255 1.22 7.59 24.66
CA ALA A 255 0.43 6.72 25.54
C ALA A 255 -0.28 5.60 24.77
N ARG A 256 -0.91 5.95 23.64
CA ARG A 256 -1.61 4.99 22.77
C ARG A 256 -0.67 3.92 22.22
N TRP A 257 0.47 4.31 21.66
CA TRP A 257 1.44 3.37 21.11
C TRP A 257 2.11 2.51 22.17
N THR A 258 2.41 3.09 23.35
CA THR A 258 2.91 2.32 24.51
C THR A 258 1.88 1.24 24.92
N GLY A 259 0.60 1.58 25.00
CA GLY A 259 -0.46 0.63 25.30
C GLY A 259 -0.60 -0.46 24.23
N ALA A 260 -0.59 -0.08 22.95
CA ALA A 260 -0.70 -1.04 21.83
C ALA A 260 0.48 -2.00 21.76
N LEU A 261 1.70 -1.51 21.94
CA LEU A 261 2.92 -2.34 21.97
C LEU A 261 2.90 -3.32 23.16
N ARG A 262 2.44 -2.88 24.34
CA ARG A 262 2.27 -3.74 25.51
C ARG A 262 1.24 -4.85 25.24
N ALA A 263 0.08 -4.48 24.67
CA ALA A 263 -0.94 -5.45 24.29
C ALA A 263 -0.43 -6.43 23.22
N ALA A 264 0.50 -6.00 22.36
CA ALA A 264 1.17 -6.85 21.38
C ALA A 264 2.32 -7.69 22.00
N GLY A 265 2.54 -7.65 23.32
CA GLY A 265 3.51 -8.48 24.04
C GLY A 265 4.95 -7.96 24.01
N PHE A 266 5.15 -6.65 23.77
CA PHE A 266 6.40 -5.97 24.02
C PHE A 266 6.47 -5.46 25.46
N ASP A 267 7.68 -5.12 25.93
CA ASP A 267 7.92 -4.35 27.15
C ASP A 267 8.33 -2.91 26.80
N PRO A 268 7.35 -2.01 26.56
CA PRO A 268 7.63 -0.66 26.10
C PRO A 268 8.04 0.26 27.24
N VAL A 269 9.17 0.93 27.08
CA VAL A 269 9.65 2.02 27.95
C VAL A 269 9.35 3.35 27.25
N PRO A 270 8.36 4.13 27.70
CA PRO A 270 8.01 5.41 27.10
C PRO A 270 9.06 6.48 27.47
N LEU A 271 9.52 7.21 26.47
CA LEU A 271 10.46 8.32 26.59
C LEU A 271 9.83 9.59 26.00
N PRO A 272 9.23 10.47 26.83
CA PRO A 272 8.60 11.69 26.34
C PRO A 272 9.63 12.67 25.79
N ALA A 273 9.63 12.91 24.48
CA ALA A 273 10.51 13.91 23.88
C ALA A 273 9.87 14.52 22.64
N ARG A 274 9.99 15.83 22.44
CA ARG A 274 9.52 16.54 21.22
C ARG A 274 10.62 16.65 20.17
N ARG A 275 11.88 16.72 20.62
CA ARG A 275 13.06 16.93 19.78
C ARG A 275 14.19 16.03 20.27
N PRO A 276 15.11 15.64 19.40
CA PRO A 276 16.29 14.91 19.81
C PRO A 276 17.20 15.83 20.64
N ALA A 277 17.37 15.49 21.91
CA ALA A 277 18.40 16.09 22.77
C ALA A 277 19.66 15.21 22.72
N ARG A 278 20.84 15.79 22.65
CA ARG A 278 22.11 15.06 22.53
C ARG A 278 22.31 14.03 23.66
N ALA A 279 21.98 14.40 24.88
CA ALA A 279 22.08 13.49 26.05
C ALA A 279 21.12 12.28 25.86
N LEU A 280 19.84 12.52 25.49
CA LEU A 280 18.88 11.44 25.26
C LEU A 280 19.37 10.50 24.14
N VAL A 281 19.82 11.06 23.01
CA VAL A 281 20.27 10.27 21.86
C VAL A 281 21.48 9.41 22.21
N ALA A 282 22.42 9.92 23.00
CA ALA A 282 23.62 9.19 23.45
C ALA A 282 23.32 8.00 24.37
N GLU A 283 22.18 8.02 25.07
CA GLU A 283 21.76 6.96 26.01
C GLU A 283 20.79 5.95 25.36
N LEU A 284 20.37 6.19 24.10
CA LEU A 284 19.45 5.27 23.43
C LEU A 284 20.15 3.96 23.07
N ALA A 285 19.51 2.88 23.44
CA ALA A 285 19.89 1.54 22.98
C ALA A 285 18.74 0.93 22.16
N PRO A 286 19.03 0.28 21.02
CA PRO A 286 18.02 -0.40 20.19
C PRO A 286 17.29 -1.51 20.95
N PRO A 287 16.05 -1.85 20.55
CA PRO A 287 15.27 -1.22 19.50
C PRO A 287 14.51 0.03 19.95
N VAL A 288 14.37 1.01 19.05
CA VAL A 288 13.66 2.27 19.29
C VAL A 288 12.49 2.45 18.32
N VAL A 289 11.31 2.76 18.84
CA VAL A 289 10.12 3.13 18.05
C VAL A 289 9.81 4.61 18.26
N LEU A 290 9.71 5.37 17.19
CA LEU A 290 9.42 6.80 17.21
C LEU A 290 8.02 7.08 16.69
N VAL A 291 7.20 7.73 17.51
CA VAL A 291 5.78 7.99 17.25
C VAL A 291 5.58 9.43 16.78
N TYR A 292 5.78 9.68 15.50
CA TYR A 292 5.66 11.02 14.92
C TYR A 292 4.99 11.04 13.54
N MET A 293 3.79 11.68 13.47
CA MET A 293 3.10 11.94 12.20
C MET A 293 3.80 12.99 11.32
N ALA A 294 4.35 14.05 11.95
CA ALA A 294 4.89 15.20 11.22
C ALA A 294 6.22 14.85 10.51
N PRO A 295 6.32 15.03 9.18
CA PRO A 295 7.53 14.72 8.42
C PRO A 295 8.77 15.47 8.93
N GLU A 296 8.60 16.72 9.36
CA GLU A 296 9.67 17.55 9.93
C GLU A 296 10.25 16.93 11.21
N SER A 297 9.38 16.41 12.10
CA SER A 297 9.83 15.74 13.32
C SER A 297 10.59 14.46 12.99
N ARG A 298 10.08 13.66 12.04
CA ARG A 298 10.77 12.44 11.60
C ARG A 298 12.15 12.75 11.01
N ARG A 299 12.25 13.77 10.17
CA ARG A 299 13.54 14.20 9.60
C ARG A 299 14.56 14.52 10.69
N ARG A 300 14.20 15.36 11.67
CA ARG A 300 15.10 15.76 12.77
C ARG A 300 15.57 14.56 13.60
N TRP A 301 14.67 13.65 13.91
CA TRP A 301 15.01 12.43 14.66
C TRP A 301 15.88 11.48 13.83
N ARG A 302 15.59 11.33 12.54
CA ARG A 302 16.37 10.51 11.62
C ARG A 302 17.81 10.99 11.54
N GLU A 303 18.01 12.29 11.32
CA GLU A 303 19.33 12.93 11.28
C GLU A 303 20.09 12.71 12.59
N ALA A 304 19.45 12.93 13.75
CA ALA A 304 20.09 12.78 15.05
C ALA A 304 20.50 11.32 15.37
N LEU A 305 19.65 10.35 15.03
CA LEU A 305 19.92 8.92 15.29
C LEU A 305 20.99 8.37 14.34
N GLN A 306 20.96 8.75 13.07
CA GLN A 306 21.99 8.37 12.11
C GLN A 306 23.37 8.96 12.45
N THR A 307 23.42 10.15 13.04
CA THR A 307 24.67 10.74 13.54
C THR A 307 25.25 9.96 14.75
N SER A 308 24.42 9.12 15.38
CA SER A 308 24.83 8.23 16.49
C SER A 308 24.96 6.77 16.03
N ASP A 309 25.26 6.55 14.74
CA ASP A 309 25.47 5.24 14.11
C ASP A 309 24.27 4.28 14.18
N MET A 310 23.08 4.77 14.52
CA MET A 310 21.85 3.97 14.52
C MET A 310 21.28 3.84 13.11
N ARG A 311 20.92 2.62 12.72
CA ARG A 311 20.38 2.30 11.39
C ARG A 311 18.87 2.22 11.42
N GLU A 312 18.22 3.00 10.53
CA GLU A 312 16.77 2.91 10.35
C GLU A 312 16.37 1.51 9.86
N LEU A 313 15.19 1.06 10.24
CA LEU A 313 14.63 -0.27 10.02
C LEU A 313 15.31 -1.42 10.80
N THR A 314 16.50 -1.21 11.35
CA THR A 314 17.23 -2.20 12.15
C THR A 314 17.27 -1.82 13.62
N ASP A 315 17.71 -0.62 13.92
CA ASP A 315 17.91 -0.13 15.29
C ASP A 315 16.76 0.78 15.72
N PHE A 316 16.18 1.53 14.80
CA PHE A 316 14.97 2.33 15.02
C PHE A 316 14.01 2.32 13.83
N THR A 317 12.75 2.65 14.11
CA THR A 317 11.73 2.85 13.08
C THR A 317 10.69 3.87 13.52
N PHE A 318 10.04 4.50 12.53
CA PHE A 318 8.93 5.42 12.78
C PHE A 318 7.59 4.72 12.60
N VAL A 319 6.63 5.09 13.45
CA VAL A 319 5.22 4.69 13.35
C VAL A 319 4.31 5.89 13.55
N ALA A 320 3.08 5.80 13.02
CA ALA A 320 2.09 6.85 13.22
C ALA A 320 0.64 6.31 13.13
#